data_d69700aa6257d6bd70a30363a47d3afd
#
_entry.id   d69700aa6257d6bd70a30363a47d3afd
#
_cell.length_a   1.000
_cell.length_b   1.000
_cell.length_c   1.000
_cell.angle_alpha   90.00
_cell.angle_beta   90.00
_cell.angle_gamma   90.00
#
_symmetry.space_group_name_H-M   'P 1'
#
loop_
_entity.id
_entity.type
_entity.pdbx_description
1 polymer ?
#
loop_
_entity_poly.entity_id
_entity_poly.type
_entity_poly.pdbx_seq_one_letter_code
_entity_poly.pdbx_strand_id
1 'polypeptide(L)'
;LSSVGKLKKFQKNSILFYEGEEAKKFFILLKGKIRIYKSTASDKEITLHYFNPPNFIAEMPAFKKLNYPANAVFEEDGEILEIDFINFQNLCSENKEFNFLLISSLFDKIKILEKKLSQNALDLRTRLLKYLLENEKNLDTISQKQIAIDLNVRAQSLSRVLKELKISELIDTKKGKIEILNKDMIMKELW
;
A
#
# COMPACT_ATOMS: atom_id res chain seq x y z
N LEU A 1 -23.12 8.08 14.75
CA LEU A 1 -22.27 6.93 14.31
C LEU A 1 -22.69 5.61 14.97
N SER A 2 -23.16 5.66 16.24
CA SER A 2 -23.58 4.44 16.99
C SER A 2 -24.84 3.74 16.45
N SER A 3 -25.63 4.40 15.63
CA SER A 3 -26.82 3.82 14.96
C SER A 3 -26.48 3.09 13.66
N VAL A 4 -25.26 3.27 13.14
CA VAL A 4 -24.85 2.84 11.79
C VAL A 4 -23.96 1.61 11.81
N GLY A 5 -23.18 1.45 12.86
CA GLY A 5 -22.22 0.36 12.97
C GLY A 5 -21.69 0.18 14.39
N LYS A 6 -20.87 -0.86 14.59
CA LYS A 6 -20.28 -1.19 15.88
C LYS A 6 -18.82 -0.73 15.93
N LEU A 7 -18.48 0.15 16.87
CA LEU A 7 -17.10 0.52 17.16
C LEU A 7 -16.38 -0.68 17.80
N LYS A 8 -15.24 -1.08 17.24
CA LYS A 8 -14.40 -2.15 17.76
C LYS A 8 -12.95 -1.69 17.89
N LYS A 9 -12.29 -2.16 18.95
CA LYS A 9 -10.86 -1.95 19.20
C LYS A 9 -10.10 -3.23 18.95
N PHE A 10 -8.94 -3.12 18.36
CA PHE A 10 -8.04 -4.22 18.05
C PHE A 10 -6.62 -3.90 18.52
N GLN A 11 -5.95 -4.93 19.00
CA GLN A 11 -4.54 -4.85 19.32
C GLN A 11 -3.69 -5.10 18.07
N LYS A 12 -2.45 -4.66 18.08
CA LYS A 12 -1.45 -5.01 17.07
C LYS A 12 -1.42 -6.51 16.83
N ASN A 13 -1.26 -6.94 15.58
CA ASN A 13 -1.26 -8.32 15.09
C ASN A 13 -2.64 -9.04 15.16
N SER A 14 -3.70 -8.35 15.58
CA SER A 14 -5.05 -8.93 15.48
C SER A 14 -5.48 -9.04 14.02
N ILE A 15 -6.03 -10.19 13.65
CA ILE A 15 -6.61 -10.40 12.32
C ILE A 15 -8.00 -9.75 12.28
N LEU A 16 -8.28 -9.01 11.22
CA LEU A 16 -9.60 -8.43 11.01
C LEU A 16 -10.51 -9.39 10.24
N PHE A 17 -9.97 -10.05 9.21
CA PHE A 17 -10.62 -11.12 8.45
C PHE A 17 -9.58 -11.93 7.67
N TYR A 18 -9.95 -13.14 7.29
CA TYR A 18 -9.13 -14.02 6.44
C TYR A 18 -9.60 -14.03 4.99
N GLU A 19 -8.66 -14.29 4.07
CA GLU A 19 -8.96 -14.58 2.67
C GLU A 19 -9.92 -15.76 2.57
N GLY A 20 -10.94 -15.65 1.73
CA GLY A 20 -11.93 -16.70 1.50
C GLY A 20 -13.15 -16.65 2.42
N GLU A 21 -13.13 -15.93 3.54
CA GLU A 21 -14.31 -15.74 4.37
C GLU A 21 -15.36 -14.89 3.66
N GLU A 22 -16.66 -15.18 3.90
CA GLU A 22 -17.77 -14.42 3.33
C GLU A 22 -17.77 -12.96 3.82
N ALA A 23 -17.73 -12.00 2.90
CA ALA A 23 -17.70 -10.59 3.23
C ALA A 23 -19.11 -10.05 3.55
N LYS A 24 -19.62 -10.36 4.75
CA LYS A 24 -20.91 -9.83 5.24
C LYS A 24 -20.82 -8.39 5.75
N LYS A 25 -19.61 -7.88 5.94
CA LYS A 25 -19.33 -6.60 6.58
C LYS A 25 -18.22 -5.88 5.85
N PHE A 26 -18.26 -4.58 5.94
CA PHE A 26 -17.12 -3.75 5.62
C PHE A 26 -16.76 -2.88 6.83
N PHE A 27 -15.64 -2.20 6.77
CA PHE A 27 -15.09 -1.50 7.91
C PHE A 27 -14.62 -0.09 7.52
N ILE A 28 -14.74 0.84 8.45
CA ILE A 28 -14.08 2.14 8.37
C ILE A 28 -12.96 2.14 9.39
N LEU A 29 -11.71 2.24 8.93
CA LEU A 29 -10.54 2.39 9.79
C LEU A 29 -10.51 3.80 10.36
N LEU A 30 -10.58 3.93 11.68
CA LEU A 30 -10.59 5.19 12.42
C LEU A 30 -9.25 5.50 13.07
N LYS A 31 -8.52 4.45 13.53
CA LYS A 31 -7.19 4.56 14.13
C LYS A 31 -6.35 3.33 13.82
N GLY A 32 -5.02 3.49 13.88
CA GLY A 32 -4.06 2.43 13.64
C GLY A 32 -3.76 2.26 12.16
N LYS A 33 -3.19 1.10 11.81
CA LYS A 33 -2.76 0.76 10.46
C LYS A 33 -3.13 -0.68 10.13
N ILE A 34 -3.71 -0.92 8.97
CA ILE A 34 -4.08 -2.25 8.50
C ILE A 34 -3.22 -2.63 7.30
N ARG A 35 -2.64 -3.84 7.34
CA ARG A 35 -1.95 -4.46 6.22
C ARG A 35 -2.86 -5.49 5.57
N ILE A 36 -3.00 -5.38 4.25
CA ILE A 36 -3.66 -6.37 3.40
C ILE A 36 -2.59 -7.24 2.76
N TYR A 37 -2.72 -8.57 2.89
CA TYR A 37 -1.73 -9.51 2.40
C TYR A 37 -2.35 -10.82 1.89
N LYS A 38 -1.61 -11.53 1.06
CA LYS A 38 -1.92 -12.90 0.64
C LYS A 38 -0.85 -13.86 1.15
N SER A 39 -1.27 -15.06 1.55
CA SER A 39 -0.35 -16.15 1.81
C SER A 39 -0.11 -16.94 0.53
N THR A 40 1.15 -17.31 0.29
CA THR A 40 1.51 -18.21 -0.81
C THR A 40 1.47 -19.67 -0.35
N ALA A 41 1.49 -20.61 -1.29
CA ALA A 41 1.58 -22.05 -0.98
C ALA A 41 2.83 -22.45 -0.17
N SER A 42 3.83 -21.58 -0.08
CA SER A 42 5.05 -21.75 0.73
C SER A 42 5.02 -20.97 2.04
N ASP A 43 3.85 -20.62 2.56
CA ASP A 43 3.61 -19.86 3.79
C ASP A 43 4.30 -18.46 3.83
N LYS A 44 4.68 -17.94 2.67
CA LYS A 44 5.21 -16.58 2.58
C LYS A 44 4.06 -15.58 2.40
N GLU A 45 4.10 -14.51 3.16
CA GLU A 45 3.15 -13.41 3.03
C GLU A 45 3.61 -12.41 1.96
N ILE A 46 2.69 -12.04 1.08
CA ILE A 46 2.89 -10.96 0.10
C ILE A 46 1.99 -9.81 0.50
N THR A 47 2.58 -8.72 0.95
CA THR A 47 1.85 -7.50 1.27
C THR A 47 1.33 -6.85 -0.01
N LEU A 48 0.03 -6.66 -0.08
CA LEU A 48 -0.63 -6.00 -1.19
C LEU A 48 -0.69 -4.48 -0.97
N HIS A 49 -1.10 -4.07 0.24
CA HIS A 49 -1.26 -2.65 0.57
C HIS A 49 -1.33 -2.42 2.09
N TYR A 50 -1.03 -1.18 2.51
CA TYR A 50 -1.30 -0.67 3.84
C TYR A 50 -2.37 0.40 3.78
N PHE A 51 -3.32 0.35 4.70
CA PHE A 51 -4.33 1.39 4.89
C PHE A 51 -4.07 2.17 6.17
N ASN A 52 -4.09 3.49 6.05
CA ASN A 52 -4.06 4.44 7.17
C ASN A 52 -5.44 5.09 7.31
N PRO A 53 -5.82 5.56 8.52
CA PRO A 53 -7.10 6.23 8.73
C PRO A 53 -7.13 7.64 8.09
N PRO A 54 -8.31 8.14 7.75
CA PRO A 54 -9.56 7.41 7.64
C PRO A 54 -9.61 6.62 6.33
N ASN A 55 -10.05 5.36 6.34
CA ASN A 55 -10.15 4.57 5.11
C ASN A 55 -11.25 3.51 5.19
N PHE A 56 -11.87 3.20 4.04
CA PHE A 56 -12.79 2.09 3.92
C PHE A 56 -12.02 0.79 3.64
N ILE A 57 -12.40 -0.28 4.32
CA ILE A 57 -11.78 -1.61 4.19
C ILE A 57 -12.87 -2.61 3.83
N ALA A 58 -12.64 -3.41 2.78
CA ALA A 58 -13.50 -4.48 2.31
C ALA A 58 -14.90 -4.04 1.82
N GLU A 59 -15.07 -2.79 1.41
CA GLU A 59 -16.31 -2.28 0.85
C GLU A 59 -16.72 -3.00 -0.45
N MET A 60 -15.76 -3.30 -1.33
CA MET A 60 -16.04 -3.94 -2.61
C MET A 60 -16.55 -5.38 -2.45
N PRO A 61 -15.87 -6.29 -1.72
CA PRO A 61 -16.37 -7.63 -1.55
C PRO A 61 -17.70 -7.67 -0.78
N ALA A 62 -17.91 -6.81 0.23
CA ALA A 62 -19.18 -6.71 0.93
C ALA A 62 -20.31 -6.23 0.01
N PHE A 63 -20.06 -5.20 -0.82
CA PHE A 63 -21.04 -4.68 -1.78
C PHE A 63 -21.43 -5.70 -2.83
N LYS A 64 -20.47 -6.48 -3.35
CA LYS A 64 -20.67 -7.49 -4.38
C LYS A 64 -21.07 -8.86 -3.84
N LYS A 65 -21.20 -9.02 -2.51
CA LYS A 65 -21.48 -10.31 -1.85
C LYS A 65 -20.47 -11.39 -2.25
N LEU A 66 -19.19 -11.03 -2.28
CA LEU A 66 -18.07 -11.92 -2.57
C LEU A 66 -17.36 -12.30 -1.27
N ASN A 67 -16.44 -13.26 -1.35
CA ASN A 67 -15.51 -13.55 -0.26
C ASN A 67 -14.41 -12.48 -0.20
N TYR A 68 -13.80 -12.31 0.98
CA TYR A 68 -12.62 -11.44 1.10
C TYR A 68 -11.49 -11.95 0.21
N PRO A 69 -10.91 -11.10 -0.66
CA PRO A 69 -9.92 -11.52 -1.65
C PRO A 69 -8.50 -11.63 -1.09
N ALA A 70 -8.29 -11.30 0.18
CA ALA A 70 -7.01 -11.28 0.88
C ALA A 70 -7.22 -11.25 2.39
N ASN A 71 -6.16 -11.46 3.17
CA ASN A 71 -6.17 -11.33 4.63
C ASN A 71 -5.98 -9.86 5.04
N ALA A 72 -6.50 -9.49 6.20
CA ALA A 72 -6.30 -8.18 6.83
C ALA A 72 -5.84 -8.31 8.27
N VAL A 73 -4.74 -7.62 8.63
CA VAL A 73 -4.13 -7.64 9.95
C VAL A 73 -3.82 -6.23 10.44
N PHE A 74 -4.00 -5.98 11.72
CA PHE A 74 -3.59 -4.74 12.34
C PHE A 74 -2.07 -4.71 12.57
N GLU A 75 -1.38 -3.71 12.04
CA GLU A 75 0.06 -3.47 12.27
C GLU A 75 0.31 -2.65 13.55
N GLU A 76 -0.71 -1.99 14.06
CA GLU A 76 -0.73 -1.15 15.26
C GLU A 76 -2.05 -1.33 15.98
N ASP A 77 -2.11 -0.98 17.26
CA ASP A 77 -3.39 -0.90 17.96
C ASP A 77 -4.34 0.06 17.24
N GLY A 78 -5.58 -0.34 17.06
CA GLY A 78 -6.48 0.40 16.19
C GLY A 78 -7.95 0.33 16.58
N GLU A 79 -8.74 1.18 15.92
CA GLU A 79 -10.18 1.25 16.04
C GLU A 79 -10.83 1.25 14.67
N ILE A 80 -11.90 0.46 14.54
CA ILE A 80 -12.72 0.42 13.34
C ILE A 80 -14.19 0.64 13.68
N LEU A 81 -14.94 1.14 12.72
CA LEU A 81 -16.39 1.03 12.69
C LEU A 81 -16.77 -0.15 11.77
N GLU A 82 -17.37 -1.19 12.35
CA GLU A 82 -17.88 -2.35 11.62
C GLU A 82 -19.30 -2.06 11.15
N ILE A 83 -19.61 -2.20 9.87
CA ILE A 83 -20.89 -1.90 9.25
C ILE A 83 -21.37 -3.12 8.47
N ASP A 84 -22.59 -3.58 8.73
CA ASP A 84 -23.21 -4.62 7.92
C ASP A 84 -23.77 -4.08 6.60
N PHE A 85 -24.11 -4.99 5.68
CA PHE A 85 -24.53 -4.60 4.33
C PHE A 85 -25.85 -3.80 4.30
N ILE A 86 -26.79 -4.10 5.20
CA ILE A 86 -28.09 -3.40 5.25
C ILE A 86 -27.88 -1.94 5.69
N ASN A 87 -27.12 -1.74 6.76
CA ASN A 87 -26.78 -0.40 7.24
C ASN A 87 -25.96 0.38 6.21
N PHE A 88 -25.09 -0.30 5.45
CA PHE A 88 -24.37 0.32 4.35
C PHE A 88 -25.30 0.81 3.23
N GLN A 89 -26.29 -0.01 2.83
CA GLN A 89 -27.26 0.40 1.81
C GLN A 89 -28.08 1.61 2.28
N ASN A 90 -28.51 1.62 3.53
CA ASN A 90 -29.26 2.74 4.12
C ASN A 90 -28.40 4.02 4.12
N LEU A 91 -27.13 3.93 4.50
CA LEU A 91 -26.20 5.05 4.44
C LEU A 91 -26.04 5.61 3.03
N CYS A 92 -25.90 4.73 2.05
CA CYS A 92 -25.78 5.15 0.65
C CYS A 92 -27.06 5.83 0.13
N SER A 93 -28.24 5.39 0.59
CA SER A 93 -29.52 5.96 0.13
C SER A 93 -29.87 7.29 0.84
N GLU A 94 -29.47 7.45 2.09
CA GLU A 94 -29.93 8.55 2.95
C GLU A 94 -28.87 9.64 3.19
N ASN A 95 -27.57 9.33 2.97
CA ASN A 95 -26.49 10.23 3.36
C ASN A 95 -25.57 10.57 2.19
N LYS A 96 -25.79 11.76 1.59
CA LYS A 96 -24.98 12.25 0.48
C LYS A 96 -23.49 12.44 0.86
N GLU A 97 -23.22 12.90 2.07
CA GLU A 97 -21.82 13.12 2.53
C GLU A 97 -21.07 11.77 2.64
N PHE A 98 -21.75 10.73 3.12
CA PHE A 98 -21.19 9.39 3.14
C PHE A 98 -20.83 8.90 1.73
N ASN A 99 -21.71 9.13 0.75
CA ASN A 99 -21.44 8.78 -0.64
C ASN A 99 -20.21 9.51 -1.21
N PHE A 100 -20.07 10.80 -0.91
CA PHE A 100 -18.87 11.56 -1.32
C PHE A 100 -17.60 11.01 -0.67
N LEU A 101 -17.62 10.66 0.60
CA LEU A 101 -16.47 10.05 1.28
C LEU A 101 -16.12 8.68 0.68
N LEU A 102 -17.12 7.85 0.38
CA LEU A 102 -16.93 6.57 -0.26
C LEU A 102 -16.30 6.73 -1.64
N ILE A 103 -16.85 7.61 -2.48
CA ILE A 103 -16.34 7.91 -3.82
C ILE A 103 -14.89 8.44 -3.74
N SER A 104 -14.61 9.36 -2.82
CA SER A 104 -13.25 9.88 -2.60
C SER A 104 -12.27 8.76 -2.26
N SER A 105 -12.66 7.87 -1.34
CA SER A 105 -11.84 6.69 -0.98
C SER A 105 -11.58 5.76 -2.18
N LEU A 106 -12.57 5.59 -3.07
CA LEU A 106 -12.39 4.80 -4.29
C LEU A 106 -11.42 5.47 -5.27
N PHE A 107 -11.49 6.80 -5.43
CA PHE A 107 -10.52 7.52 -6.25
C PHE A 107 -9.10 7.40 -5.70
N ASP A 108 -8.90 7.47 -4.39
CA ASP A 108 -7.59 7.25 -3.77
C ASP A 108 -7.05 5.86 -4.04
N LYS A 109 -7.90 4.82 -3.99
CA LYS A 109 -7.53 3.44 -4.34
C LYS A 109 -7.18 3.29 -5.83
N ILE A 110 -7.92 3.92 -6.73
CA ILE A 110 -7.60 3.96 -8.16
C ILE A 110 -6.23 4.60 -8.36
N LYS A 111 -5.94 5.74 -7.73
CA LYS A 111 -4.66 6.42 -7.81
C LYS A 111 -3.48 5.56 -7.32
N ILE A 112 -3.70 4.78 -6.26
CA ILE A 112 -2.72 3.82 -5.77
C ILE A 112 -2.47 2.72 -6.82
N LEU A 113 -3.52 2.20 -7.46
CA LEU A 113 -3.41 1.18 -8.50
C LEU A 113 -2.71 1.73 -9.76
N GLU A 114 -3.06 2.93 -10.20
CA GLU A 114 -2.39 3.61 -11.31
C GLU A 114 -0.90 3.80 -11.05
N LYS A 115 -0.52 4.24 -9.83
CA LYS A 115 0.89 4.35 -9.44
C LYS A 115 1.61 3.00 -9.50
N LYS A 116 0.99 1.93 -9.03
CA LYS A 116 1.56 0.56 -9.10
C LYS A 116 1.71 0.07 -10.55
N LEU A 117 0.70 0.29 -11.39
CA LEU A 117 0.75 -0.09 -12.81
C LEU A 117 1.85 0.68 -13.54
N SER A 118 1.93 1.98 -13.36
CA SER A 118 2.99 2.81 -13.94
C SER A 118 4.38 2.35 -13.49
N GLN A 119 4.55 2.04 -12.20
CA GLN A 119 5.81 1.51 -11.69
C GLN A 119 6.16 0.15 -12.32
N ASN A 120 5.18 -0.74 -12.53
CA ASN A 120 5.42 -2.04 -13.14
C ASN A 120 5.69 -1.97 -14.65
N ALA A 121 5.17 -0.94 -15.33
CA ALA A 121 5.40 -0.72 -16.76
C ALA A 121 6.78 -0.13 -17.08
N LEU A 122 7.44 0.50 -16.09
CA LEU A 122 8.79 1.03 -16.23
C LEU A 122 9.83 -0.06 -15.97
N ASP A 123 10.94 -0.03 -16.68
CA ASP A 123 12.08 -0.88 -16.37
C ASP A 123 12.65 -0.57 -14.97
N LEU A 124 13.38 -1.51 -14.39
CA LEU A 124 13.91 -1.36 -13.03
C LEU A 124 14.85 -0.16 -12.89
N ARG A 125 15.59 0.18 -13.94
CA ARG A 125 16.52 1.33 -13.94
C ARG A 125 15.74 2.64 -13.74
N THR A 126 14.72 2.86 -14.55
CA THR A 126 13.85 4.03 -14.46
C THR A 126 13.11 4.12 -13.10
N ARG A 127 12.63 3.00 -12.60
CA ARG A 127 11.97 2.92 -11.28
C ARG A 127 12.93 3.27 -10.14
N LEU A 128 14.16 2.77 -10.21
CA LEU A 128 15.19 3.06 -9.23
C LEU A 128 15.59 4.54 -9.25
N LEU A 129 15.82 5.11 -10.44
CA LEU A 129 16.17 6.54 -10.56
C LEU A 129 15.08 7.45 -9.98
N LYS A 130 13.80 7.18 -10.26
CA LYS A 130 12.67 7.90 -9.65
C LYS A 130 12.66 7.77 -8.13
N TYR A 131 12.84 6.54 -7.62
CA TYR A 131 12.90 6.29 -6.18
C TYR A 131 14.02 7.08 -5.49
N LEU A 132 15.21 7.10 -6.10
CA LEU A 132 16.36 7.83 -5.56
C LEU A 132 16.09 9.34 -5.49
N LEU A 133 15.49 9.93 -6.52
CA LEU A 133 15.12 11.35 -6.51
C LEU A 133 14.02 11.66 -5.46
N GLU A 134 12.99 10.82 -5.37
CA GLU A 134 11.89 10.98 -4.40
C GLU A 134 12.38 10.92 -2.94
N ASN A 135 13.43 10.13 -2.69
CA ASN A 135 13.98 9.89 -1.34
C ASN A 135 15.35 10.55 -1.10
N GLU A 136 15.77 11.49 -1.95
CA GLU A 136 17.12 12.11 -1.93
C GLU A 136 17.57 12.53 -0.53
N LYS A 137 16.69 13.15 0.25
CA LYS A 137 16.98 13.66 1.61
C LYS A 137 17.23 12.57 2.65
N ASN A 138 16.83 11.33 2.38
CA ASN A 138 16.84 10.23 3.34
C ASN A 138 17.68 9.02 2.87
N LEU A 139 18.39 9.13 1.73
CA LEU A 139 19.16 8.02 1.16
C LEU A 139 20.27 7.51 2.08
N ASP A 140 20.75 8.36 2.97
CA ASP A 140 21.73 8.02 3.99
C ASP A 140 21.19 7.10 5.09
N THR A 141 19.87 7.03 5.26
CA THR A 141 19.19 6.18 6.24
C THR A 141 18.61 4.90 5.62
N ILE A 142 18.31 4.91 4.33
CA ILE A 142 17.65 3.79 3.63
C ILE A 142 18.69 2.73 3.22
N SER A 143 18.44 1.47 3.56
CA SER A 143 19.28 0.35 3.14
C SER A 143 18.90 -0.16 1.75
N GLN A 144 19.86 -0.75 1.01
CA GLN A 144 19.57 -1.40 -0.29
C GLN A 144 18.52 -2.52 -0.16
N LYS A 145 18.47 -3.20 1.00
CA LYS A 145 17.44 -4.20 1.28
C LYS A 145 16.04 -3.56 1.33
N GLN A 146 15.93 -2.39 1.96
CA GLN A 146 14.67 -1.65 2.01
C GLN A 146 14.25 -1.18 0.60
N ILE A 147 15.20 -0.65 -0.19
CA ILE A 147 14.92 -0.25 -1.59
C ILE A 147 14.41 -1.44 -2.41
N ALA A 148 14.99 -2.63 -2.24
CA ALA A 148 14.53 -3.83 -2.95
C ALA A 148 13.09 -4.21 -2.57
N ILE A 149 12.73 -4.07 -1.29
CA ILE A 149 11.37 -4.29 -0.79
C ILE A 149 10.41 -3.25 -1.38
N ASP A 150 10.75 -1.98 -1.29
CA ASP A 150 9.90 -0.86 -1.73
C ASP A 150 9.63 -0.90 -3.25
N LEU A 151 10.65 -1.30 -4.03
CA LEU A 151 10.54 -1.49 -5.47
C LEU A 151 9.96 -2.86 -5.86
N ASN A 152 9.71 -3.76 -4.89
CA ASN A 152 9.24 -5.12 -5.11
C ASN A 152 10.12 -5.89 -6.12
N VAL A 153 11.43 -5.91 -5.88
CA VAL A 153 12.42 -6.59 -6.73
C VAL A 153 13.37 -7.46 -5.92
N ARG A 154 13.98 -8.44 -6.59
CA ARG A 154 15.02 -9.26 -5.95
C ARG A 154 16.28 -8.42 -5.71
N ALA A 155 16.94 -8.65 -4.57
CA ALA A 155 18.19 -7.95 -4.23
C ALA A 155 19.26 -8.06 -5.31
N GLN A 156 19.37 -9.21 -6.00
CA GLN A 156 20.30 -9.41 -7.12
C GLN A 156 19.99 -8.50 -8.30
N SER A 157 18.71 -8.32 -8.65
CA SER A 157 18.30 -7.43 -9.75
C SER A 157 18.61 -5.98 -9.41
N LEU A 158 18.32 -5.56 -8.17
CA LEU A 158 18.67 -4.22 -7.70
C LEU A 158 20.19 -3.99 -7.73
N SER A 159 20.99 -4.94 -7.22
CA SER A 159 22.45 -4.85 -7.19
C SER A 159 23.05 -4.67 -8.59
N ARG A 160 22.50 -5.37 -9.60
CA ARG A 160 22.93 -5.22 -10.99
C ARG A 160 22.69 -3.80 -11.50
N VAL A 161 21.47 -3.27 -11.30
CA VAL A 161 21.13 -1.91 -11.77
C VAL A 161 21.93 -0.84 -11.02
N LEU A 162 22.14 -1.00 -9.70
CA LEU A 162 23.00 -0.10 -8.92
C LEU A 162 24.44 -0.07 -9.45
N LYS A 163 24.98 -1.24 -9.85
CA LYS A 163 26.31 -1.32 -10.48
C LYS A 163 26.35 -0.60 -11.83
N GLU A 164 25.33 -0.75 -12.66
CA GLU A 164 25.20 -0.04 -13.94
C GLU A 164 25.13 1.48 -13.73
N LEU A 165 24.33 1.97 -12.77
CA LEU A 165 24.22 3.40 -12.43
C LEU A 165 25.53 3.97 -11.88
N LYS A 166 26.29 3.18 -11.11
CA LYS A 166 27.61 3.57 -10.61
C LYS A 166 28.64 3.68 -11.74
N ILE A 167 28.65 2.74 -12.70
CA ILE A 167 29.50 2.80 -13.89
C ILE A 167 29.19 4.04 -14.75
N SER A 168 27.91 4.42 -14.82
CA SER A 168 27.46 5.64 -15.53
C SER A 168 27.68 6.93 -14.72
N GLU A 169 28.35 6.87 -13.57
CA GLU A 169 28.63 8.01 -12.68
C GLU A 169 27.40 8.82 -12.25
N LEU A 170 26.24 8.18 -12.26
CA LEU A 170 24.99 8.81 -11.80
C LEU A 170 24.86 8.76 -10.28
N ILE A 171 25.39 7.69 -9.67
CA ILE A 171 25.38 7.45 -8.23
C ILE A 171 26.72 6.91 -7.73
N ASP A 172 26.99 7.03 -6.43
CA ASP A 172 28.00 6.22 -5.73
C ASP A 172 27.39 5.41 -4.61
N THR A 173 28.11 4.38 -4.16
CA THR A 173 27.67 3.52 -3.05
C THR A 173 28.79 3.42 -2.02
N LYS A 174 28.59 4.01 -0.82
CA LYS A 174 29.54 3.97 0.30
C LYS A 174 28.92 3.24 1.49
N LYS A 175 29.56 2.18 1.99
CA LYS A 175 29.08 1.40 3.16
C LYS A 175 27.61 0.96 3.03
N GLY A 176 27.17 0.57 1.81
CA GLY A 176 25.78 0.15 1.56
C GLY A 176 24.75 1.29 1.42
N LYS A 177 25.18 2.54 1.54
CA LYS A 177 24.35 3.74 1.31
C LYS A 177 24.55 4.23 -0.13
N ILE A 178 23.52 4.91 -0.67
CA ILE A 178 23.54 5.44 -2.03
C ILE A 178 23.63 6.96 -1.96
N GLU A 179 24.49 7.52 -2.78
CA GLU A 179 24.68 8.95 -2.96
C GLU A 179 24.44 9.30 -4.45
N ILE A 180 23.63 10.31 -4.73
CA ILE A 180 23.40 10.81 -6.08
C ILE A 180 24.57 11.73 -6.45
N LEU A 181 25.30 11.40 -7.53
CA LEU A 181 26.43 12.19 -8.03
C LEU A 181 25.98 13.22 -9.08
N ASN A 182 25.05 12.85 -9.95
CA ASN A 182 24.62 13.71 -11.05
C ASN A 182 23.10 13.73 -11.23
N LYS A 183 22.46 14.61 -10.47
CA LYS A 183 21.00 14.76 -10.46
C LYS A 183 20.45 15.25 -11.81
N ASP A 184 21.15 16.15 -12.47
CA ASP A 184 20.72 16.73 -13.74
C ASP A 184 20.72 15.68 -14.87
N MET A 185 21.70 14.80 -14.89
CA MET A 185 21.70 13.67 -15.83
C MET A 185 20.59 12.67 -15.54
N ILE A 186 20.31 12.37 -14.26
CA ILE A 186 19.18 11.51 -13.88
C ILE A 186 17.86 12.13 -14.36
N MET A 187 17.68 13.43 -14.17
CA MET A 187 16.49 14.14 -14.62
C MET A 187 16.34 14.07 -16.15
N LYS A 188 17.42 14.27 -16.90
CA LYS A 188 17.41 14.16 -18.38
C LYS A 188 17.12 12.73 -18.88
N GLU A 189 17.50 11.70 -18.13
CA GLU A 189 17.21 10.30 -18.49
C GLU A 189 15.74 9.94 -18.25
N LEU A 190 15.07 10.65 -17.34
CA LEU A 190 13.68 10.36 -16.93
C LEU A 190 12.63 11.17 -17.72
N TRP A 191 13.03 12.28 -18.33
CA TRP A 191 12.15 13.25 -19.03
C TRP A 191 12.68 13.60 -20.42
#